data_e2fd7c959caf7f445c9c4a835750e14e
#
_entry.id   e2fd7c959caf7f445c9c4a835750e14e
#
_cell.length_a   1.000
_cell.length_b   1.000
_cell.length_c   1.000
_cell.angle_alpha   90.00
_cell.angle_beta   90.00
_cell.angle_gamma   90.00
#
_symmetry.space_group_name_H-M   'P 1'
#
loop_
_entity.id
_entity.type
_entity.pdbx_description
1 polymer ?
#
loop_
_entity_poly.entity_id
_entity_poly.type
_entity_poly.pdbx_seq_one_letter_code
_entity_poly.pdbx_strand_id
1 'polypeptide(L)'
;MSALENNDVGEWLVYRGRYVNVTFMIKKGELEYLVTVRDGRVVQIKPGPHVMPRWTFALVAGDDAWEKFWSPTPQPRFHDLMAMVKFKTLKVEGDQSIFMRNLLYFKELIAKLGGVIHVN
;
A
#
# COMPACT_ATOMS: atom_id res chain seq x y z
N MET A 1 -8.10 8.58 -10.57
CA MET A 1 -7.55 8.65 -9.24
C MET A 1 -8.46 9.34 -8.23
N SER A 2 -9.33 10.16 -8.73
CA SER A 2 -10.15 10.98 -7.86
C SER A 2 -11.00 10.19 -6.85
N ALA A 3 -11.47 9.01 -7.22
CA ALA A 3 -12.33 8.23 -6.31
C ALA A 3 -11.61 7.94 -4.99
N LEU A 4 -10.37 7.47 -5.05
CA LEU A 4 -9.61 7.18 -3.85
C LEU A 4 -9.25 8.46 -3.09
N GLU A 5 -8.91 9.51 -3.82
CA GLU A 5 -8.57 10.79 -3.21
C GLU A 5 -9.74 11.38 -2.46
N ASN A 6 -10.95 11.18 -2.95
CA ASN A 6 -12.13 11.80 -2.38
C ASN A 6 -12.74 10.97 -1.24
N ASN A 7 -13.07 9.71 -1.50
CA ASN A 7 -13.89 8.96 -0.55
C ASN A 7 -13.52 7.50 -0.38
N ASP A 8 -12.73 6.94 -1.29
CA ASP A 8 -12.49 5.50 -1.28
C ASP A 8 -11.72 5.03 -0.05
N VAL A 9 -10.96 5.94 0.55
CA VAL A 9 -10.26 5.63 1.79
C VAL A 9 -11.23 5.57 2.97
N GLY A 10 -12.27 6.42 2.95
CA GLY A 10 -13.26 6.48 4.01
C GLY A 10 -12.83 7.37 5.16
N GLU A 11 -13.82 8.02 5.78
CA GLU A 11 -13.54 8.97 6.86
C GLU A 11 -12.97 8.29 8.10
N TRP A 12 -13.44 7.08 8.41
CA TRP A 12 -12.95 6.34 9.56
C TRP A 12 -11.46 6.01 9.41
N LEU A 13 -11.06 5.60 8.21
CA LEU A 13 -9.66 5.28 7.95
C LEU A 13 -8.80 6.55 8.02
N VAL A 14 -9.29 7.66 7.48
CA VAL A 14 -8.59 8.93 7.56
C VAL A 14 -8.40 9.35 9.02
N TYR A 15 -9.44 9.20 9.82
CA TYR A 15 -9.34 9.53 11.24
C TYR A 15 -8.28 8.69 11.95
N ARG A 16 -8.27 7.39 11.68
CA ARG A 16 -7.29 6.49 12.27
C ARG A 16 -5.86 6.87 11.91
N GLY A 17 -5.66 7.32 10.68
CA GLY A 17 -4.33 7.71 10.19
C GLY A 17 -4.09 9.19 10.14
N ARG A 18 -4.83 10.00 10.90
CA ARG A 18 -4.81 11.46 10.79
C ARG A 18 -3.45 12.10 11.00
N TYR A 19 -2.53 11.42 11.64
CA TYR A 19 -1.18 11.93 11.85
C TYR A 19 -0.15 11.26 10.93
N VAL A 20 -0.60 10.46 9.97
CA VAL A 20 0.30 9.76 9.06
C VAL A 20 0.62 10.68 7.88
N ASN A 21 1.90 10.97 7.72
CA ASN A 21 2.42 11.75 6.59
C ASN A 21 3.64 11.00 6.09
N VAL A 22 3.52 10.38 4.93
CA VAL A 22 4.60 9.51 4.43
C VAL A 22 4.46 9.32 2.93
N THR A 23 5.60 9.10 2.29
CA THR A 23 5.63 8.59 0.91
C THR A 23 6.20 7.18 0.96
N PHE A 24 5.48 6.24 0.43
CA PHE A 24 5.96 4.86 0.36
C PHE A 24 5.77 4.32 -1.05
N MET A 25 6.49 3.24 -1.34
CA MET A 25 6.44 2.62 -2.66
C MET A 25 5.75 1.27 -2.56
N ILE A 26 4.92 0.95 -3.54
CA ILE A 26 4.41 -0.40 -3.76
C ILE A 26 5.07 -0.89 -5.02
N LYS A 27 5.81 -1.99 -4.91
CA LYS A 27 6.46 -2.61 -6.06
C LYS A 27 5.73 -3.90 -6.39
N LYS A 28 5.00 -3.88 -7.49
CA LYS A 28 4.19 -5.00 -7.98
C LYS A 28 4.93 -5.63 -9.15
N GLY A 29 5.79 -6.61 -8.85
CA GLY A 29 6.69 -7.15 -9.86
C GLY A 29 7.64 -6.06 -10.32
N GLU A 30 7.60 -5.74 -11.59
CA GLU A 30 8.43 -4.65 -12.15
C GLU A 30 7.74 -3.30 -12.15
N LEU A 31 6.46 -3.26 -11.80
CA LEU A 31 5.71 -2.02 -11.73
C LEU A 31 5.94 -1.34 -10.38
N GLU A 32 6.11 -0.02 -10.42
CA GLU A 32 6.35 0.77 -9.23
C GLU A 32 5.29 1.84 -9.07
N TYR A 33 4.83 2.03 -7.84
CA TYR A 33 3.85 3.08 -7.53
C TYR A 33 4.32 3.81 -6.29
N LEU A 34 4.51 5.14 -6.42
CA LEU A 34 4.80 5.98 -5.27
C LEU A 34 3.49 6.53 -4.73
N VAL A 35 3.22 6.24 -3.47
CA VAL A 35 1.98 6.65 -2.81
C VAL A 35 2.34 7.70 -1.76
N THR A 36 1.75 8.87 -1.88
CA THR A 36 1.97 9.95 -0.92
C THR A 36 0.73 10.12 -0.05
N VAL A 37 0.93 10.08 1.26
CA VAL A 37 -0.13 10.23 2.25
C VAL A 37 0.11 11.49 3.05
N ARG A 38 -0.93 12.30 3.20
CA ARG A 38 -0.92 13.51 4.03
C ARG A 38 -2.12 13.47 4.96
N ASP A 39 -1.85 13.52 6.26
CA ASP A 39 -2.90 13.49 7.29
C ASP A 39 -3.87 12.33 7.10
N GLY A 40 -3.32 11.16 6.75
CA GLY A 40 -4.11 9.95 6.54
C GLY A 40 -4.83 9.85 5.21
N ARG A 41 -4.67 10.83 4.32
CA ARG A 41 -5.30 10.83 3.01
C ARG A 41 -4.27 10.58 1.92
N VAL A 42 -4.62 9.73 0.96
CA VAL A 42 -3.79 9.54 -0.23
C VAL A 42 -3.98 10.74 -1.13
N VAL A 43 -2.92 11.52 -1.31
CA VAL A 43 -2.98 12.72 -2.16
C VAL A 43 -2.37 12.51 -3.52
N GLN A 44 -1.59 11.45 -3.70
CA GLN A 44 -0.99 11.16 -5.00
C GLN A 44 -0.61 9.68 -5.08
N ILE A 45 -0.86 9.07 -6.22
CA ILE A 45 -0.30 7.77 -6.59
C ILE A 45 0.37 7.98 -7.94
N LYS A 46 1.70 7.86 -7.95
CA LYS A 46 2.48 8.14 -9.15
C LYS A 46 3.07 6.84 -9.69
N PRO A 47 2.59 6.35 -10.84
CA PRO A 47 3.16 5.13 -11.41
C PRO A 47 4.55 5.39 -11.97
N GLY A 48 5.40 4.33 -11.92
CA GLY A 48 6.76 4.38 -12.44
C GLY A 48 6.83 4.16 -13.92
N PRO A 49 8.07 4.05 -14.46
CA PRO A 49 9.32 3.90 -13.70
C PRO A 49 9.80 5.20 -13.04
N HIS A 50 10.59 5.05 -11.99
CA HIS A 50 11.13 6.18 -11.25
C HIS A 50 12.66 6.13 -11.28
N VAL A 51 13.28 7.30 -11.36
CA VAL A 51 14.74 7.43 -11.25
C VAL A 51 15.03 7.99 -9.86
N MET A 52 15.72 7.19 -9.05
CA MET A 52 16.11 7.57 -7.69
C MET A 52 14.95 8.13 -6.87
N PRO A 53 13.82 7.40 -6.76
CA PRO A 53 12.68 7.90 -6.04
C PRO A 53 12.96 8.00 -4.54
N ARG A 54 12.27 8.92 -3.88
CA ARG A 54 12.37 9.07 -2.43
C ARG A 54 11.15 8.46 -1.78
N TRP A 55 11.40 7.56 -0.85
CA TRP A 55 10.31 6.92 -0.09
C TRP A 55 10.84 6.51 1.29
N THR A 56 9.94 6.45 2.26
CA THR A 56 10.29 6.07 3.62
C THR A 56 10.39 4.56 3.75
N PHE A 57 9.42 3.84 3.20
CA PHE A 57 9.48 2.39 3.14
C PHE A 57 8.88 1.92 1.81
N ALA A 58 9.17 0.68 1.46
CA ALA A 58 8.64 0.08 0.24
C ALA A 58 8.08 -1.30 0.56
N LEU A 59 6.97 -1.63 -0.08
CA LEU A 59 6.34 -2.94 0.01
C LEU A 59 6.57 -3.65 -1.31
N VAL A 60 7.41 -4.66 -1.29
CA VAL A 60 7.88 -5.33 -2.50
C VAL A 60 7.34 -6.75 -2.55
N ALA A 61 6.62 -7.07 -3.60
CA ALA A 61 6.14 -8.42 -3.85
C ALA A 61 6.00 -8.62 -5.34
N GLY A 62 5.92 -9.88 -5.76
CA GLY A 62 5.70 -10.20 -7.16
C GLY A 62 4.30 -9.77 -7.60
N ASP A 63 4.15 -9.62 -8.91
CA ASP A 63 2.87 -9.27 -9.49
C ASP A 63 1.78 -10.26 -9.07
N ASP A 64 2.09 -11.54 -9.12
CA ASP A 64 1.17 -12.61 -8.74
C ASP A 64 0.73 -12.52 -7.28
N ALA A 65 1.66 -12.20 -6.39
CA ALA A 65 1.36 -12.08 -4.97
C ALA A 65 0.37 -10.94 -4.70
N TRP A 66 0.56 -9.80 -5.34
CA TRP A 66 -0.37 -8.68 -5.21
C TRP A 66 -1.74 -9.00 -5.80
N GLU A 67 -1.77 -9.72 -6.94
CA GLU A 67 -3.03 -10.14 -7.55
C GLU A 67 -3.82 -11.03 -6.58
N LYS A 68 -3.15 -11.94 -5.91
CA LYS A 68 -3.79 -12.81 -4.93
C LYS A 68 -4.26 -12.03 -3.71
N PHE A 69 -3.46 -11.08 -3.24
CA PHE A 69 -3.84 -10.25 -2.09
C PHE A 69 -5.10 -9.43 -2.38
N TRP A 70 -5.19 -8.86 -3.58
CA TRP A 70 -6.32 -8.02 -3.96
C TRP A 70 -7.49 -8.81 -4.57
N SER A 71 -7.40 -10.13 -4.60
CA SER A 71 -8.50 -10.97 -5.05
C SER A 71 -9.70 -10.81 -4.13
N PRO A 72 -10.94 -10.89 -4.65
CA PRO A 72 -12.15 -10.84 -3.81
C PRO A 72 -12.17 -11.93 -2.74
N THR A 73 -11.55 -13.09 -3.01
CA THR A 73 -11.48 -14.19 -2.06
C THR A 73 -10.03 -14.62 -1.92
N PRO A 74 -9.22 -13.85 -1.16
CA PRO A 74 -7.79 -14.16 -1.05
C PRO A 74 -7.56 -15.52 -0.41
N GLN A 75 -6.57 -16.23 -0.91
CA GLN A 75 -6.16 -17.51 -0.34
C GLN A 75 -5.46 -17.30 0.99
N PRO A 76 -5.41 -18.33 1.86
CA PRO A 76 -4.57 -18.25 3.05
C PRO A 76 -3.14 -17.88 2.64
N ARG A 77 -2.45 -17.12 3.46
CA ARG A 77 -1.13 -16.54 3.22
C ARG A 77 -1.17 -15.26 2.38
N PHE A 78 -2.27 -14.98 1.69
CA PHE A 78 -2.40 -13.77 0.88
C PHE A 78 -3.54 -12.87 1.34
N HIS A 79 -4.20 -13.23 2.43
CA HIS A 79 -5.36 -12.48 2.93
C HIS A 79 -4.97 -11.30 3.82
N ASP A 80 -3.70 -11.20 4.20
CA ASP A 80 -3.22 -10.18 5.13
C ASP A 80 -1.75 -9.89 4.84
N LEU A 81 -1.37 -8.62 4.91
CA LEU A 81 0.00 -8.21 4.63
C LEU A 81 1.01 -8.90 5.55
N MET A 82 0.69 -9.05 6.83
CA MET A 82 1.63 -9.67 7.75
C MET A 82 1.78 -11.16 7.49
N ALA A 83 0.72 -11.82 7.01
CA ALA A 83 0.84 -13.21 6.59
C ALA A 83 1.81 -13.32 5.41
N MET A 84 1.72 -12.38 4.46
CA MET A 84 2.63 -12.36 3.31
C MET A 84 4.08 -12.12 3.75
N VAL A 85 4.30 -11.26 4.74
CA VAL A 85 5.64 -11.04 5.28
C VAL A 85 6.15 -12.31 5.94
N LYS A 86 5.31 -12.97 6.72
CA LYS A 86 5.68 -14.20 7.44
C LYS A 86 6.10 -15.29 6.46
N PHE A 87 5.40 -15.45 5.35
CA PHE A 87 5.71 -16.46 4.35
C PHE A 87 6.66 -15.97 3.26
N LYS A 88 7.24 -14.78 3.47
CA LYS A 88 8.28 -14.21 2.60
C LYS A 88 7.82 -13.91 1.18
N THR A 89 6.51 -13.75 0.98
CA THR A 89 5.98 -13.32 -0.31
C THR A 89 5.94 -11.80 -0.42
N LEU A 90 6.01 -11.09 0.71
CA LEU A 90 6.09 -9.65 0.75
C LEU A 90 7.32 -9.24 1.53
N LYS A 91 8.08 -8.30 1.00
CA LYS A 91 9.26 -7.76 1.65
C LYS A 91 9.01 -6.29 1.95
N VAL A 92 9.32 -5.88 3.19
CA VAL A 92 9.23 -4.48 3.59
C VAL A 92 10.66 -3.94 3.65
N GLU A 93 10.94 -2.89 2.86
CA GLU A 93 12.26 -2.30 2.79
C GLU A 93 12.24 -0.88 3.36
N GLY A 94 13.39 -0.40 3.80
CA GLY A 94 13.53 0.96 4.30
C GLY A 94 13.19 1.08 5.76
N ASP A 95 12.72 2.26 6.16
CA ASP A 95 12.36 2.52 7.55
C ASP A 95 10.94 2.02 7.81
N GLN A 96 10.85 0.91 8.52
CA GLN A 96 9.58 0.25 8.77
C GLN A 96 8.84 0.79 9.99
N SER A 97 9.43 1.72 10.73
CA SER A 97 8.85 2.13 12.01
C SER A 97 7.47 2.76 11.87
N ILE A 98 7.29 3.64 10.90
CA ILE A 98 5.99 4.28 10.69
C ILE A 98 4.95 3.26 10.23
N PHE A 99 5.37 2.29 9.40
CA PHE A 99 4.49 1.23 8.93
C PHE A 99 4.01 0.37 10.11
N MET A 100 4.92 -0.05 10.96
CA MET A 100 4.57 -0.93 12.08
C MET A 100 3.76 -0.22 13.15
N ARG A 101 4.05 1.06 13.42
CA ARG A 101 3.28 1.82 14.40
C ARG A 101 1.85 2.10 13.96
N ASN A 102 1.61 2.09 12.67
CA ASN A 102 0.28 2.36 12.11
C ASN A 102 -0.22 1.19 11.27
N LEU A 103 0.08 -0.02 11.74
CA LEU A 103 -0.16 -1.23 10.96
C LEU A 103 -1.60 -1.41 10.53
N LEU A 104 -2.55 -1.21 11.43
CA LEU A 104 -3.97 -1.37 11.10
C LEU A 104 -4.40 -0.39 10.01
N TYR A 105 -3.92 0.84 10.13
CA TYR A 105 -4.19 1.84 9.09
C TYR A 105 -3.66 1.40 7.73
N PHE A 106 -2.39 0.96 7.69
CA PHE A 106 -1.78 0.58 6.41
C PHE A 106 -2.39 -0.70 5.84
N LYS A 107 -2.78 -1.64 6.67
CA LYS A 107 -3.47 -2.85 6.18
C LYS A 107 -4.73 -2.48 5.42
N GLU A 108 -5.55 -1.61 5.98
CA GLU A 108 -6.78 -1.19 5.34
C GLU A 108 -6.52 -0.31 4.12
N LEU A 109 -5.58 0.62 4.23
CA LEU A 109 -5.26 1.51 3.12
C LEU A 109 -4.77 0.72 1.92
N ILE A 110 -3.83 -0.20 2.13
CA ILE A 110 -3.23 -0.94 1.03
C ILE A 110 -4.26 -1.89 0.40
N ALA A 111 -5.15 -2.45 1.20
CA ALA A 111 -6.24 -3.26 0.65
C ALA A 111 -7.13 -2.43 -0.27
N LYS A 112 -7.40 -1.18 0.08
CA LYS A 112 -8.22 -0.29 -0.75
C LYS A 112 -7.51 0.19 -2.00
N LEU A 113 -6.18 0.27 -1.98
CA LEU A 113 -5.42 0.67 -3.15
C LEU A 113 -5.57 -0.31 -4.32
N GLY A 114 -5.97 -1.54 -4.04
CA GLY A 114 -6.23 -2.51 -5.10
C GLY A 114 -7.25 -2.03 -6.12
N GLY A 115 -8.23 -1.21 -5.69
CA GLY A 115 -9.22 -0.66 -6.59
C GLY A 115 -8.65 0.31 -7.61
N VAL A 116 -7.49 0.88 -7.32
CA VAL A 116 -6.81 1.81 -8.22
C VAL A 116 -5.68 1.12 -8.98
N ILE A 117 -4.85 0.36 -8.28
CA ILE A 117 -3.64 -0.24 -8.85
C ILE A 117 -3.95 -1.51 -9.62
N HIS A 118 -4.84 -2.35 -9.08
CA HIS A 118 -5.14 -3.66 -9.66
C HIS A 118 -5.83 -3.58 -11.01
N VAL A 119 -6.72 -2.58 -11.20
CA VAL A 119 -7.46 -2.47 -12.46
C VAL A 119 -6.64 -1.81 -13.57
N ASN A 120 -5.47 -1.33 -13.26
CA ASN A 120 -4.58 -0.79 -14.28
C ASN A 120 -3.66 -1.89 -14.81
#